data_4ac067b5d5cd3eb8377910303cc30502
#
_entry.id   4ac067b5d5cd3eb8377910303cc30502
#
_cell.length_a   1.000
_cell.length_b   1.000
_cell.length_c   1.000
_cell.angle_alpha   90.00
_cell.angle_beta   90.00
_cell.angle_gamma   90.00
#
_symmetry.space_group_name_H-M   'P 1'
#
loop_
_entity.id
_entity.type
_entity.pdbx_description
1 polymer ?
#
loop_
_entity_poly.entity_id
_entity_poly.type
_entity_poly.pdbx_seq_one_letter_code
_entity_poly.pdbx_strand_id
1 'polypeptide(L)'
;MEDTLAGQFDLAVCGITITEARKEQALMSDGYLVNGKTILCRAEEAEKYRSLEAVNKPEFRVMENPGGLNEKFARENLPEATLIIHDVNQEIPGLVASGEADVMITEIMEAGFYVRKDPRLAAPLIHEPFTNGELGFLMQKGNEPLLKFVNAFLVQEKESGRLDELAEKYIYGNPEEQSENAA
;
A
#
# COMPACT_ATOMS: atom_id res chain seq x y z
N MET A 1 8.51 -9.77 10.14
CA MET A 1 8.83 -9.03 11.39
C MET A 1 9.49 -9.93 12.43
N GLU A 2 8.93 -11.09 12.74
CA GLU A 2 9.45 -12.01 13.75
C GLU A 2 10.92 -12.39 13.53
N ASP A 3 11.30 -12.74 12.31
CA ASP A 3 12.68 -13.13 11.99
C ASP A 3 13.70 -11.99 12.19
N THR A 4 13.29 -10.73 11.90
CA THR A 4 14.14 -9.56 12.18
C THR A 4 14.26 -9.32 13.69
N LEU A 5 13.17 -9.46 14.44
CA LEU A 5 13.19 -9.35 15.91
C LEU A 5 14.00 -10.47 16.56
N ALA A 6 14.02 -11.66 15.94
CA ALA A 6 14.83 -12.80 16.37
C ALA A 6 16.31 -12.70 15.93
N GLY A 7 16.71 -11.63 15.23
CA GLY A 7 18.09 -11.42 14.78
C GLY A 7 18.53 -12.30 13.62
N GLN A 8 17.59 -12.87 12.86
CA GLN A 8 17.90 -13.63 11.64
C GLN A 8 18.24 -12.71 10.46
N PHE A 9 17.76 -11.47 10.49
CA PHE A 9 18.05 -10.41 9.52
C PHE A 9 18.36 -9.12 10.27
N ASP A 10 19.32 -8.35 9.79
CA ASP A 10 19.68 -7.06 10.37
C ASP A 10 18.66 -5.97 10.03
N LEU A 11 18.03 -6.08 8.84
CA LEU A 11 17.18 -5.06 8.24
C LEU A 11 16.03 -5.68 7.45
N ALA A 12 14.80 -5.23 7.67
CA ALA A 12 13.64 -5.52 6.85
C ALA A 12 13.21 -4.28 6.07
N VAL A 13 13.08 -4.41 4.72
CA VAL A 13 12.92 -3.28 3.79
C VAL A 13 11.70 -3.40 2.86
N CYS A 14 10.70 -4.18 3.21
CA CYS A 14 9.62 -4.55 2.29
C CYS A 14 8.29 -3.90 2.66
N GLY A 15 8.07 -2.63 2.34
CA GLY A 15 6.76 -1.99 2.46
C GLY A 15 6.19 -1.99 3.88
N ILE A 16 7.02 -1.77 4.89
CA ILE A 16 6.63 -1.86 6.29
C ILE A 16 6.07 -0.53 6.76
N THR A 17 4.77 -0.44 6.98
CA THR A 17 4.13 0.75 7.53
C THR A 17 4.67 1.05 8.93
N ILE A 18 5.09 2.28 9.16
CA ILE A 18 5.49 2.78 10.47
C ILE A 18 4.24 2.90 11.34
N THR A 19 4.23 2.21 12.48
CA THR A 19 3.16 2.29 13.49
C THR A 19 3.76 2.35 14.88
N GLU A 20 3.06 2.95 15.84
CA GLU A 20 3.53 3.00 17.24
C GLU A 20 3.72 1.59 17.81
N ALA A 21 2.81 0.66 17.53
CA ALA A 21 2.95 -0.72 17.98
C ALA A 21 4.23 -1.41 17.45
N ARG A 22 4.69 -1.05 16.25
CA ARG A 22 5.96 -1.54 15.69
C ARG A 22 7.17 -0.86 16.33
N LYS A 23 7.09 0.45 16.57
CA LYS A 23 8.15 1.20 17.29
C LYS A 23 8.35 0.71 18.73
N GLU A 24 7.30 0.22 19.37
CA GLU A 24 7.42 -0.41 20.69
C GLU A 24 8.23 -1.71 20.68
N GLN A 25 8.26 -2.42 19.56
CA GLN A 25 8.91 -3.73 19.43
C GLN A 25 10.26 -3.69 18.71
N ALA A 26 10.44 -2.72 17.80
CA ALA A 26 11.59 -2.62 16.91
C ALA A 26 12.08 -1.18 16.77
N LEU A 27 13.26 -1.00 16.18
CA LEU A 27 13.67 0.28 15.61
C LEU A 27 13.04 0.44 14.24
N MET A 28 12.45 1.61 14.00
CA MET A 28 11.90 2.01 12.70
C MET A 28 12.71 3.18 12.17
N SER A 29 13.07 3.15 10.89
CA SER A 29 13.68 4.30 10.22
C SER A 29 12.69 5.45 10.09
N ASP A 30 13.19 6.61 9.67
CA ASP A 30 12.37 7.68 9.12
C ASP A 30 11.57 7.18 7.91
N GLY A 31 10.41 7.80 7.65
CA GLY A 31 9.57 7.46 6.51
C GLY A 31 10.24 7.81 5.18
N TYR A 32 10.21 6.88 4.23
CA TYR A 32 10.77 7.09 2.90
C TYR A 32 9.70 7.25 1.80
N LEU A 33 8.48 6.82 2.06
CA LEU A 33 7.36 6.90 1.13
C LEU A 33 6.05 7.04 1.89
N VAL A 34 5.20 7.98 1.47
CA VAL A 34 3.82 8.04 1.93
C VAL A 34 3.04 6.86 1.32
N ASN A 35 2.35 6.10 2.16
CA ASN A 35 1.60 4.92 1.75
C ASN A 35 0.28 4.86 2.51
N GLY A 36 -0.70 5.63 2.04
CA GLY A 36 -2.03 5.70 2.63
C GLY A 36 -2.99 4.67 2.04
N LYS A 37 -4.10 4.44 2.72
CA LYS A 37 -5.19 3.59 2.24
C LYS A 37 -5.90 4.26 1.06
N THR A 38 -6.19 3.47 0.04
CA THR A 38 -6.92 3.88 -1.16
C THR A 38 -7.88 2.78 -1.62
N ILE A 39 -8.64 3.05 -2.66
CA ILE A 39 -9.55 2.10 -3.30
C ILE A 39 -8.90 1.60 -4.58
N LEU A 40 -8.94 0.29 -4.78
CA LEU A 40 -8.72 -0.37 -6.07
C LEU A 40 -10.06 -0.88 -6.59
N CYS A 41 -10.42 -0.55 -7.82
CA CYS A 41 -11.70 -0.90 -8.44
C CYS A 41 -11.55 -1.11 -9.94
N ARG A 42 -12.65 -1.48 -10.63
CA ARG A 42 -12.66 -1.51 -12.11
C ARG A 42 -12.51 -0.11 -12.68
N ALA A 43 -11.71 0.03 -13.75
CA ALA A 43 -11.44 1.32 -14.40
C ALA A 43 -12.71 2.00 -14.94
N GLU A 44 -13.62 1.24 -15.53
CA GLU A 44 -14.90 1.73 -16.06
C GLU A 44 -15.87 2.23 -14.95
N GLU A 45 -15.63 1.88 -13.71
CA GLU A 45 -16.45 2.24 -12.56
C GLU A 45 -15.77 3.21 -11.60
N ALA A 46 -14.56 3.69 -11.89
CA ALA A 46 -13.75 4.50 -11.01
C ALA A 46 -14.48 5.73 -10.44
N GLU A 47 -15.34 6.36 -11.24
CA GLU A 47 -16.11 7.53 -10.81
C GLU A 47 -17.17 7.21 -9.73
N LYS A 48 -17.55 5.92 -9.56
CA LYS A 48 -18.50 5.52 -8.51
C LYS A 48 -17.85 5.42 -7.14
N TYR A 49 -16.53 5.23 -7.06
CA TYR A 49 -15.81 4.84 -5.84
C TYR A 49 -14.80 5.91 -5.40
N ARG A 50 -15.25 7.18 -5.35
CA ARG A 50 -14.38 8.31 -5.01
C ARG A 50 -14.45 8.75 -3.54
N SER A 51 -15.11 8.00 -2.68
CA SER A 51 -15.11 8.23 -1.23
C SER A 51 -15.52 6.96 -0.47
N LEU A 52 -15.23 6.93 0.83
CA LEU A 52 -15.68 5.84 1.70
C LEU A 52 -17.21 5.77 1.76
N GLU A 53 -17.91 6.94 1.80
CA GLU A 53 -19.38 6.98 1.81
C GLU A 53 -19.98 6.42 0.53
N ALA A 54 -19.32 6.63 -0.62
CA ALA A 54 -19.79 6.10 -1.89
C ALA A 54 -19.72 4.56 -1.92
N VAL A 55 -18.74 3.96 -1.23
CA VAL A 55 -18.51 2.51 -1.14
C VAL A 55 -19.26 1.87 0.02
N ASN A 56 -19.52 2.62 1.11
CA ASN A 56 -20.18 2.09 2.30
C ASN A 56 -21.68 1.90 2.10
N LYS A 57 -22.07 0.93 1.26
CA LYS A 57 -23.44 0.58 0.94
C LYS A 57 -23.61 -0.93 0.82
N PRO A 58 -24.78 -1.49 1.21
CA PRO A 58 -25.00 -2.94 1.24
C PRO A 58 -24.84 -3.64 -0.13
N GLU A 59 -25.07 -2.91 -1.22
CA GLU A 59 -24.95 -3.43 -2.58
C GLU A 59 -23.51 -3.62 -3.04
N PHE A 60 -22.51 -2.98 -2.38
CA PHE A 60 -21.12 -3.07 -2.77
C PHE A 60 -20.35 -4.16 -2.01
N ARG A 61 -19.56 -4.91 -2.75
CA ARG A 61 -18.74 -6.01 -2.26
C ARG A 61 -17.30 -5.53 -2.13
N VAL A 62 -16.83 -5.46 -0.90
CA VAL A 62 -15.44 -5.13 -0.55
C VAL A 62 -14.72 -6.43 -0.26
N MET A 63 -13.62 -6.71 -0.96
CA MET A 63 -12.87 -7.94 -0.76
C MET A 63 -11.51 -7.66 -0.14
N GLU A 64 -11.19 -8.39 0.93
CA GLU A 64 -9.95 -8.23 1.69
C GLU A 64 -9.35 -9.58 2.07
N ASN A 65 -8.02 -9.61 2.29
CA ASN A 65 -7.38 -10.77 2.89
C ASN A 65 -7.48 -10.71 4.43
N PRO A 66 -7.51 -11.88 5.11
CA PRO A 66 -7.72 -11.94 6.55
C PRO A 66 -6.51 -11.42 7.36
N GLY A 67 -6.80 -10.78 8.50
CA GLY A 67 -5.82 -10.44 9.53
C GLY A 67 -4.94 -9.22 9.24
N GLY A 68 -5.16 -8.52 8.12
CA GLY A 68 -4.37 -7.36 7.70
C GLY A 68 -4.92 -6.01 8.19
N LEU A 69 -4.10 -4.96 7.98
CA LEU A 69 -4.52 -3.58 8.26
C LEU A 69 -5.63 -3.11 7.30
N ASN A 70 -5.74 -3.71 6.11
CA ASN A 70 -6.76 -3.38 5.12
C ASN A 70 -8.11 -3.93 5.56
N GLU A 71 -8.18 -5.19 5.98
CA GLU A 71 -9.41 -5.77 6.56
C GLU A 71 -9.89 -4.97 7.77
N LYS A 72 -8.98 -4.65 8.69
CA LYS A 72 -9.32 -3.83 9.86
C LYS A 72 -9.91 -2.48 9.45
N PHE A 73 -9.27 -1.80 8.51
CA PHE A 73 -9.73 -0.51 7.99
C PHE A 73 -11.13 -0.64 7.33
N ALA A 74 -11.33 -1.66 6.50
CA ALA A 74 -12.62 -1.90 5.85
C ALA A 74 -13.73 -2.13 6.88
N ARG A 75 -13.51 -2.95 7.89
CA ARG A 75 -14.50 -3.21 8.97
C ARG A 75 -14.84 -1.96 9.78
N GLU A 76 -13.87 -1.09 10.03
CA GLU A 76 -14.06 0.13 10.83
C GLU A 76 -14.75 1.25 10.04
N ASN A 77 -14.51 1.34 8.72
CA ASN A 77 -14.94 2.48 7.91
C ASN A 77 -16.04 2.15 6.89
N LEU A 78 -16.29 0.87 6.62
CA LEU A 78 -17.29 0.40 5.65
C LEU A 78 -18.25 -0.63 6.28
N PRO A 79 -18.87 -0.30 7.44
CA PRO A 79 -19.69 -1.27 8.18
C PRO A 79 -20.98 -1.70 7.47
N GLU A 80 -21.44 -0.94 6.48
CA GLU A 80 -22.66 -1.26 5.71
C GLU A 80 -22.35 -2.07 4.44
N ALA A 81 -21.12 -1.98 3.91
CA ALA A 81 -20.72 -2.71 2.73
C ALA A 81 -20.62 -4.22 2.99
N THR A 82 -20.82 -5.02 1.96
CA THR A 82 -20.66 -6.48 2.05
C THR A 82 -19.17 -6.83 2.02
N LEU A 83 -18.59 -7.16 3.18
CA LEU A 83 -17.18 -7.57 3.27
C LEU A 83 -17.03 -9.06 2.93
N ILE A 84 -16.19 -9.36 1.93
CA ILE A 84 -15.80 -10.72 1.51
C ILE A 84 -14.35 -10.95 1.91
N ILE A 85 -14.08 -12.06 2.59
CA ILE A 85 -12.72 -12.45 2.97
C ILE A 85 -12.21 -13.49 1.99
N HIS A 86 -11.02 -13.21 1.40
CA HIS A 86 -10.32 -14.11 0.47
C HIS A 86 -8.89 -14.33 0.95
N ASP A 87 -8.49 -15.59 1.10
CA ASP A 87 -7.23 -15.96 1.78
C ASP A 87 -5.96 -15.54 1.02
N VAL A 88 -6.04 -15.39 -0.30
CA VAL A 88 -4.88 -15.09 -1.15
C VAL A 88 -4.93 -13.65 -1.65
N ASN A 89 -4.20 -12.76 -0.97
CA ASN A 89 -4.19 -11.32 -1.28
C ASN A 89 -3.92 -11.02 -2.77
N GLN A 90 -2.96 -11.73 -3.37
CA GLN A 90 -2.55 -11.51 -4.76
C GLN A 90 -3.63 -11.82 -5.81
N GLU A 91 -4.66 -12.58 -5.44
CA GLU A 91 -5.79 -12.92 -6.33
C GLU A 91 -6.87 -11.83 -6.31
N ILE A 92 -7.01 -11.08 -5.22
CA ILE A 92 -8.08 -10.11 -5.03
C ILE A 92 -8.17 -9.07 -6.16
N PRO A 93 -7.07 -8.46 -6.64
CA PRO A 93 -7.14 -7.52 -7.76
C PRO A 93 -7.73 -8.14 -9.03
N GLY A 94 -7.40 -9.40 -9.32
CA GLY A 94 -7.99 -10.15 -10.43
C GLY A 94 -9.49 -10.39 -10.26
N LEU A 95 -9.94 -10.68 -9.02
CA LEU A 95 -11.35 -10.87 -8.68
C LEU A 95 -12.15 -9.56 -8.75
N VAL A 96 -11.53 -8.43 -8.41
CA VAL A 96 -12.10 -7.09 -8.64
C VAL A 96 -12.23 -6.82 -10.15
N ALA A 97 -11.18 -7.09 -10.92
CA ALA A 97 -11.18 -6.88 -12.37
C ALA A 97 -12.21 -7.75 -13.10
N SER A 98 -12.51 -8.97 -12.60
CA SER A 98 -13.53 -9.87 -13.16
C SER A 98 -14.95 -9.57 -12.69
N GLY A 99 -15.14 -8.69 -11.70
CA GLY A 99 -16.44 -8.32 -11.15
C GLY A 99 -16.96 -9.25 -10.07
N GLU A 100 -16.12 -10.10 -9.47
CA GLU A 100 -16.47 -10.95 -8.33
C GLU A 100 -16.50 -10.12 -7.02
N ALA A 101 -15.73 -9.02 -6.96
CA ALA A 101 -15.86 -7.96 -5.99
C ALA A 101 -15.96 -6.59 -6.70
N ASP A 102 -16.39 -5.57 -5.97
CA ASP A 102 -16.52 -4.22 -6.54
C ASP A 102 -15.28 -3.39 -6.25
N VAL A 103 -14.76 -3.50 -5.03
CA VAL A 103 -13.55 -2.79 -4.60
C VAL A 103 -12.69 -3.65 -3.68
N MET A 104 -11.41 -3.29 -3.59
CA MET A 104 -10.46 -3.67 -2.56
C MET A 104 -9.95 -2.41 -1.88
N ILE A 105 -9.91 -2.37 -0.55
CA ILE A 105 -9.15 -1.35 0.17
C ILE A 105 -7.70 -1.81 0.24
N THR A 106 -6.83 -1.03 -0.33
CA THR A 106 -5.40 -1.34 -0.34
C THR A 106 -4.57 -0.08 -0.07
N GLU A 107 -3.29 -0.13 -0.28
CA GLU A 107 -2.37 0.99 -0.10
C GLU A 107 -1.90 1.52 -1.45
N ILE A 108 -1.52 2.80 -1.50
CA ILE A 108 -1.11 3.50 -2.73
C ILE A 108 -0.10 2.68 -3.53
N MET A 109 0.93 2.16 -2.88
CA MET A 109 2.00 1.41 -3.54
C MET A 109 1.48 0.14 -4.21
N GLU A 110 0.61 -0.60 -3.53
CA GLU A 110 0.01 -1.82 -4.06
C GLU A 110 -1.00 -1.50 -5.17
N ALA A 111 -1.86 -0.50 -4.97
CA ALA A 111 -2.81 -0.04 -5.97
C ALA A 111 -2.10 0.38 -7.27
N GLY A 112 -1.06 1.22 -7.16
CA GLY A 112 -0.26 1.67 -8.30
C GLY A 112 0.40 0.52 -9.07
N PHE A 113 0.88 -0.50 -8.36
CA PHE A 113 1.42 -1.71 -9.00
C PHE A 113 0.34 -2.45 -9.81
N TYR A 114 -0.85 -2.67 -9.25
CA TYR A 114 -1.90 -3.42 -9.93
C TYR A 114 -2.54 -2.67 -11.08
N VAL A 115 -2.76 -1.35 -10.95
CA VAL A 115 -3.28 -0.52 -12.04
C VAL A 115 -2.36 -0.54 -13.25
N ARG A 116 -1.04 -0.53 -13.04
CA ARG A 116 -0.08 -0.65 -14.17
C ARG A 116 -0.04 -2.03 -14.79
N LYS A 117 -0.29 -3.06 -14.00
CA LYS A 117 -0.24 -4.45 -14.48
C LYS A 117 -1.51 -4.87 -15.21
N ASP A 118 -2.66 -4.32 -14.84
CA ASP A 118 -3.96 -4.66 -15.41
C ASP A 118 -4.76 -3.38 -15.73
N PRO A 119 -4.91 -3.01 -17.01
CA PRO A 119 -5.61 -1.80 -17.42
C PRO A 119 -7.12 -1.82 -17.13
N ARG A 120 -7.68 -2.95 -16.71
CA ARG A 120 -9.07 -3.05 -16.26
C ARG A 120 -9.26 -2.45 -14.85
N LEU A 121 -8.18 -2.17 -14.13
CA LEU A 121 -8.18 -1.63 -12.78
C LEU A 121 -7.87 -0.14 -12.75
N ALA A 122 -8.39 0.55 -11.74
CA ALA A 122 -8.11 1.93 -11.42
C ALA A 122 -8.00 2.15 -9.90
N ALA A 123 -7.25 3.17 -9.51
CA ALA A 123 -7.18 3.66 -8.14
C ALA A 123 -7.54 5.16 -8.12
N PRO A 124 -8.84 5.51 -8.09
CA PRO A 124 -9.32 6.88 -8.29
C PRO A 124 -8.84 7.87 -7.22
N LEU A 125 -8.35 7.39 -6.09
CA LEU A 125 -7.86 8.18 -4.95
C LEU A 125 -6.37 7.95 -4.66
N ILE A 126 -5.59 7.56 -5.67
CA ILE A 126 -4.16 7.27 -5.48
C ILE A 126 -3.35 8.49 -5.01
N HIS A 127 -3.77 9.70 -5.39
CA HIS A 127 -3.15 10.97 -4.96
C HIS A 127 -3.84 11.61 -3.74
N GLU A 128 -4.99 11.09 -3.32
CA GLU A 128 -5.78 11.58 -2.19
C GLU A 128 -6.20 10.42 -1.29
N PRO A 129 -5.25 9.71 -0.66
CA PRO A 129 -5.54 8.54 0.15
C PRO A 129 -6.29 8.91 1.43
N PHE A 130 -7.01 7.94 1.98
CA PHE A 130 -7.77 8.11 3.23
C PHE A 130 -6.90 8.24 4.48
N THR A 131 -5.65 7.78 4.41
CA THR A 131 -4.69 7.83 5.53
C THR A 131 -3.32 8.29 5.04
N ASN A 132 -2.52 8.87 5.94
CA ASN A 132 -1.17 9.37 5.67
C ASN A 132 -0.12 8.51 6.38
N GLY A 133 -0.16 7.18 6.20
CA GLY A 133 0.88 6.30 6.69
C GLY A 133 2.19 6.49 5.92
N GLU A 134 3.31 6.20 6.56
CA GLU A 134 4.62 6.17 5.93
C GLU A 134 5.22 4.77 6.00
N LEU A 135 5.98 4.41 4.99
CA LEU A 135 6.80 3.20 4.98
C LEU A 135 8.19 3.50 5.55
N GLY A 136 8.69 2.58 6.35
CA GLY A 136 10.03 2.66 6.91
C GLY A 136 10.72 1.30 6.90
N PHE A 137 12.00 1.30 7.23
CA PHE A 137 12.79 0.10 7.41
C PHE A 137 12.76 -0.32 8.88
N LEU A 138 12.68 -1.62 9.12
CA LEU A 138 12.57 -2.17 10.47
C LEU A 138 13.85 -2.92 10.83
N MET A 139 14.35 -2.66 12.04
CA MET A 139 15.57 -3.24 12.60
C MET A 139 15.31 -3.74 14.02
N GLN A 140 16.15 -4.67 14.48
CA GLN A 140 16.14 -5.12 15.87
C GLN A 140 16.53 -3.96 16.81
N LYS A 141 15.91 -3.89 17.98
CA LYS A 141 16.31 -2.96 19.04
C LYS A 141 17.76 -3.19 19.47
N GLY A 142 18.46 -2.11 19.79
CA GLY A 142 19.88 -2.15 20.15
C GLY A 142 20.82 -1.94 18.96
N ASN A 143 20.29 -1.80 17.73
CA ASN A 143 21.11 -1.53 16.53
C ASN A 143 20.97 -0.06 16.08
N GLU A 144 21.10 0.87 17.01
CA GLU A 144 21.05 2.31 16.76
C GLU A 144 22.10 2.79 15.73
N PRO A 145 23.32 2.22 15.65
CA PRO A 145 24.25 2.58 14.58
C PRO A 145 23.72 2.31 13.19
N LEU A 146 23.05 1.16 12.97
CA LEU A 146 22.41 0.83 11.68
C LEU A 146 21.24 1.77 11.39
N LEU A 147 20.40 2.07 12.38
CA LEU A 147 19.30 3.04 12.24
C LEU A 147 19.83 4.41 11.79
N LYS A 148 20.90 4.89 12.43
CA LYS A 148 21.52 6.18 12.07
C LYS A 148 22.06 6.16 10.64
N PHE A 149 22.69 5.08 10.22
CA PHE A 149 23.18 4.92 8.85
C PHE A 149 22.03 4.92 7.84
N VAL A 150 20.98 4.15 8.10
CA VAL A 150 19.79 4.06 7.25
C VAL A 150 19.09 5.42 7.12
N ASN A 151 18.89 6.14 8.22
CA ASN A 151 18.27 7.46 8.17
C ASN A 151 19.13 8.47 7.39
N ALA A 152 20.45 8.46 7.56
CA ALA A 152 21.35 9.31 6.78
C ALA A 152 21.27 9.01 5.27
N PHE A 153 21.21 7.73 4.91
CA PHE A 153 20.98 7.29 3.53
C PHE A 153 19.64 7.78 2.97
N LEU A 154 18.54 7.61 3.73
CA LEU A 154 17.21 8.06 3.31
C LEU A 154 17.14 9.59 3.12
N VAL A 155 17.79 10.37 3.98
CA VAL A 155 17.91 11.83 3.81
C VAL A 155 18.61 12.15 2.48
N GLN A 156 19.73 11.51 2.19
CA GLN A 156 20.47 11.72 0.94
C GLN A 156 19.62 11.37 -0.30
N GLU A 157 18.93 10.23 -0.29
CA GLU A 157 18.07 9.79 -1.40
C GLU A 157 16.86 10.73 -1.59
N LYS A 158 16.32 11.27 -0.51
CA LYS A 158 15.25 12.26 -0.55
C LYS A 158 15.73 13.61 -1.09
N GLU A 159 16.85 14.13 -0.60
CA GLU A 159 17.43 15.39 -1.07
C GLU A 159 17.90 15.33 -2.53
N SER A 160 18.32 14.18 -3.02
CA SER A 160 18.67 13.98 -4.42
C SER A 160 17.47 13.87 -5.36
N GLY A 161 16.24 13.78 -4.84
CA GLY A 161 15.01 13.53 -5.61
C GLY A 161 14.86 12.08 -6.09
N ARG A 162 15.76 11.16 -5.67
CA ARG A 162 15.74 9.77 -6.13
C ARG A 162 14.51 9.00 -5.66
N LEU A 163 14.01 9.27 -4.45
CA LEU A 163 12.79 8.63 -3.95
C LEU A 163 11.57 9.05 -4.76
N ASP A 164 11.47 10.34 -5.12
CA ASP A 164 10.37 10.85 -5.94
C ASP A 164 10.42 10.25 -7.35
N GLU A 165 11.61 10.19 -7.97
CA GLU A 165 11.81 9.55 -9.28
C GLU A 165 11.35 8.07 -9.26
N LEU A 166 11.68 7.33 -8.20
CA LEU A 166 11.27 5.94 -8.07
C LEU A 166 9.76 5.81 -7.83
N ALA A 167 9.17 6.71 -7.04
CA ALA A 167 7.72 6.73 -6.80
C ALA A 167 6.96 7.02 -8.10
N GLU A 168 7.38 8.03 -8.87
CA GLU A 168 6.80 8.30 -10.19
C GLU A 168 6.93 7.09 -11.11
N LYS A 169 8.14 6.52 -11.21
CA LYS A 169 8.38 5.39 -12.09
C LYS A 169 7.57 4.14 -11.74
N TYR A 170 7.38 3.84 -10.46
CA TYR A 170 6.86 2.54 -10.03
C TYR A 170 5.47 2.59 -9.37
N ILE A 171 4.97 3.77 -9.01
CA ILE A 171 3.69 3.93 -8.31
C ILE A 171 2.72 4.83 -9.09
N TYR A 172 3.14 6.05 -9.44
CA TYR A 172 2.25 7.08 -9.99
C TYR A 172 2.28 7.18 -11.52
N GLY A 173 3.42 6.84 -12.15
CA GLY A 173 3.63 7.04 -13.58
C GLY A 173 2.67 6.26 -14.47
N ASN A 174 2.34 6.83 -15.62
CA ASN A 174 1.40 6.26 -16.58
C ASN A 174 1.96 4.97 -17.20
N PRO A 175 1.19 3.87 -17.25
CA PRO A 175 1.60 2.61 -17.90
C PRO A 175 2.03 2.76 -19.36
N GLU A 176 1.45 3.71 -20.07
CA GLU A 176 1.73 3.94 -21.51
C GLU A 176 3.14 4.46 -21.78
N GLU A 177 3.74 5.24 -20.87
CA GLU A 177 5.09 5.77 -21.03
C GLU A 177 6.21 4.74 -20.82
N GLN A 178 5.90 3.58 -20.23
CA GLN A 178 6.89 2.55 -19.95
C GLN A 178 7.07 1.52 -21.08
N SER A 179 6.12 1.40 -22.00
CA SER A 179 6.21 0.49 -23.14
C SER A 179 7.22 0.98 -24.20
N GLU A 180 7.51 2.28 -24.26
CA GLU A 180 8.48 2.86 -25.21
C GLU A 180 9.94 2.72 -24.75
N ASN A 181 10.20 2.50 -23.47
CA ASN A 181 11.56 2.36 -22.91
C ASN A 181 12.03 0.90 -22.73
N ALA A 182 11.22 -0.07 -23.13
CA ALA A 182 11.52 -1.50 -22.99
C ALA A 182 11.81 -2.19 -24.34
N ALA A 183 11.96 -1.42 -25.44
CA ALA A 183 12.26 -1.94 -26.79
C ALA A 183 13.73 -1.75 -27.16
#